data_186332af3a6dcd06d6fe55867c923553
#
_entry.id   186332af3a6dcd06d6fe55867c923553
#
_cell.length_a   1.000
_cell.length_b   1.000
_cell.length_c   1.000
_cell.angle_alpha   90.00
_cell.angle_beta   90.00
_cell.angle_gamma   90.00
#
_symmetry.space_group_name_H-M   'P 1'
#
loop_
_entity.id
_entity.type
_entity.pdbx_description
1 polymer ?
#
loop_
_entity_poly.entity_id
_entity_poly.type
_entity_poly.pdbx_seq_one_letter_code
_entity_poly.pdbx_strand_id
1 'polypeptide(L)'
;VIWAETAVPYFLARDPDLARAIGRLVKPGGMVITGAPRTTAERESPLRIWNAVHAVDHGGEIVGTYDKSHLLPFGEYVPLRSFLRRLGVERIAAGQGDFQAGVGTTTLSLPGLPPVGILVCYEAIFPGEVVGEAERPRWLLNLTNDAWFGHTEGPYQHFAMSRVRATEEGIPFVRV
;
A
#
# COMPACT_ATOMS: atom_id res chain seq x y z
N VAL A 1 -6.49 9.76 10.76
CA VAL A 1 -5.14 9.32 11.19
C VAL A 1 -4.55 8.49 10.05
N ILE A 2 -3.25 8.66 9.75
CA ILE A 2 -2.59 7.91 8.69
C ILE A 2 -1.35 7.22 9.29
N TRP A 3 -1.19 5.94 8.99
CA TRP A 3 -0.03 5.13 9.37
C TRP A 3 0.72 4.67 8.12
N ALA A 4 2.01 4.38 8.28
CA ALA A 4 2.91 4.00 7.20
C ALA A 4 2.59 2.63 6.54
N GLU A 5 3.32 2.31 5.49
CA GLU A 5 3.30 0.98 4.85
C GLU A 5 3.61 -0.12 5.86
N THR A 6 2.80 -1.18 5.84
CA THR A 6 2.93 -2.35 6.73
C THR A 6 3.02 -2.00 8.23
N ALA A 7 2.40 -0.87 8.63
CA ALA A 7 2.35 -0.49 10.05
C ALA A 7 1.58 -1.52 10.90
N VAL A 8 0.66 -2.25 10.28
CA VAL A 8 -0.06 -3.37 10.89
C VAL A 8 0.33 -4.66 10.16
N PRO A 9 1.22 -5.49 10.75
CA PRO A 9 1.72 -6.70 10.11
C PRO A 9 0.76 -7.90 10.24
N TYR A 10 -0.54 -7.64 10.28
CA TYR A 10 -1.61 -8.63 10.45
C TYR A 10 -2.69 -8.47 9.38
N PHE A 11 -3.41 -9.55 9.08
CA PHE A 11 -4.53 -9.54 8.14
C PHE A 11 -5.78 -8.91 8.81
N LEU A 12 -5.94 -7.60 8.71
CA LEU A 12 -7.04 -6.87 9.37
C LEU A 12 -8.43 -7.43 9.05
N ALA A 13 -8.66 -7.85 7.82
CA ALA A 13 -9.94 -8.43 7.41
C ALA A 13 -10.25 -9.77 8.10
N ARG A 14 -9.25 -10.40 8.75
CA ARG A 14 -9.40 -11.64 9.50
C ARG A 14 -9.41 -11.43 11.01
N ASP A 15 -9.17 -10.23 11.47
CA ASP A 15 -9.13 -9.87 12.88
C ASP A 15 -10.05 -8.67 13.18
N PRO A 16 -11.36 -8.91 13.33
CA PRO A 16 -12.33 -7.86 13.63
C PRO A 16 -12.08 -7.16 14.98
N ASP A 17 -11.45 -7.84 15.94
CA ASP A 17 -11.13 -7.23 17.22
C ASP A 17 -10.01 -6.20 17.10
N LEU A 18 -8.97 -6.54 16.33
CA LEU A 18 -7.90 -5.61 15.99
C LEU A 18 -8.44 -4.43 15.16
N ALA A 19 -9.27 -4.68 14.17
CA ALA A 19 -9.88 -3.62 13.36
C ALA A 19 -10.71 -2.66 14.23
N ARG A 20 -11.51 -3.17 15.17
CA ARG A 20 -12.24 -2.35 16.14
C ARG A 20 -11.31 -1.58 17.09
N ALA A 21 -10.22 -2.18 17.52
CA ALA A 21 -9.24 -1.50 18.36
C ALA A 21 -8.60 -0.32 17.64
N ILE A 22 -8.26 -0.49 16.35
CA ILE A 22 -7.75 0.58 15.48
C ILE A 22 -8.81 1.66 15.28
N GLY A 23 -10.04 1.30 14.97
CA GLY A 23 -11.14 2.25 14.76
C GLY A 23 -11.39 3.17 15.97
N ARG A 24 -11.23 2.65 17.18
CA ARG A 24 -11.38 3.45 18.43
C ARG A 24 -10.34 4.56 18.62
N LEU A 25 -9.28 4.57 17.82
CA LEU A 25 -8.26 5.63 17.88
C LEU A 25 -8.73 6.95 17.26
N VAL A 26 -9.86 6.91 16.55
CA VAL A 26 -10.47 8.10 15.94
C VAL A 26 -11.86 8.35 16.49
N LYS A 27 -12.34 9.59 16.35
CA LYS A 27 -13.70 9.97 16.75
C LYS A 27 -14.71 9.45 15.71
N PRO A 28 -16.01 9.35 16.06
CA PRO A 28 -17.07 9.09 15.09
C PRO A 28 -16.98 10.04 13.87
N GLY A 29 -17.08 9.46 12.67
CA GLY A 29 -16.85 10.15 11.40
C GLY A 29 -15.38 10.26 10.97
N GLY A 30 -14.41 9.88 11.83
CA GLY A 30 -13.01 9.77 11.47
C GLY A 30 -12.64 8.37 10.99
N MET A 31 -11.43 8.25 10.42
CA MET A 31 -10.89 6.96 10.00
C MET A 31 -9.38 6.87 10.22
N VAL A 32 -8.88 5.64 10.27
CA VAL A 32 -7.46 5.32 10.22
C VAL A 32 -7.17 4.73 8.85
N ILE A 33 -6.21 5.33 8.12
CA ILE A 33 -5.70 4.75 6.87
C ILE A 33 -4.34 4.13 7.21
N THR A 34 -4.16 2.85 6.93
CA THR A 34 -2.98 2.09 7.35
C THR A 34 -2.55 1.06 6.33
N GLY A 35 -1.23 0.86 6.20
CA GLY A 35 -0.69 -0.29 5.47
C GLY A 35 -0.83 -1.57 6.28
N ALA A 36 -1.44 -2.59 5.69
CA ALA A 36 -1.55 -3.93 6.25
C ALA A 36 -1.68 -4.96 5.11
N PRO A 37 -1.13 -6.19 5.26
CA PRO A 37 -1.29 -7.21 4.25
C PRO A 37 -2.76 -7.64 4.13
N ARG A 38 -3.19 -7.91 2.89
CA ARG A 38 -4.48 -8.50 2.57
C ARG A 38 -4.28 -9.90 2.00
N THR A 39 -5.25 -10.78 2.19
CA THR A 39 -5.23 -12.15 1.67
C THR A 39 -6.58 -12.53 1.09
N THR A 40 -6.60 -13.55 0.22
CA THR A 40 -7.83 -14.21 -0.21
C THR A 40 -8.64 -14.71 0.98
N ALA A 41 -9.93 -14.96 0.78
CA ALA A 41 -10.78 -15.54 1.82
C ALA A 41 -10.20 -16.89 2.32
N GLU A 42 -10.51 -17.28 3.55
CA GLU A 42 -9.93 -18.47 4.20
C GLU A 42 -10.15 -19.79 3.42
N ARG A 43 -11.22 -19.85 2.66
CA ARG A 43 -11.59 -21.03 1.88
C ARG A 43 -11.08 -21.01 0.45
N GLU A 44 -10.43 -19.94 0.02
CA GLU A 44 -9.87 -19.83 -1.33
C GLU A 44 -8.48 -20.43 -1.41
N SER A 45 -8.25 -21.26 -2.42
CA SER A 45 -6.94 -21.85 -2.73
C SER A 45 -6.58 -21.57 -4.20
N PRO A 46 -5.34 -21.16 -4.49
CA PRO A 46 -4.22 -20.93 -3.57
C PRO A 46 -4.35 -19.63 -2.76
N LEU A 47 -3.73 -19.61 -1.58
CA LEU A 47 -3.61 -18.40 -0.79
C LEU A 47 -2.84 -17.34 -1.57
N ARG A 48 -3.45 -16.18 -1.75
CA ARG A 48 -2.81 -15.00 -2.37
C ARG A 48 -2.69 -13.91 -1.33
N ILE A 49 -1.60 -13.15 -1.40
CA ILE A 49 -1.30 -12.06 -0.44
C ILE A 49 -1.00 -10.79 -1.23
N TRP A 50 -1.53 -9.67 -0.79
CA TRP A 50 -1.28 -8.34 -1.34
C TRP A 50 -0.65 -7.44 -0.27
N ASN A 51 0.28 -6.59 -0.67
CA ASN A 51 0.66 -5.42 0.10
C ASN A 51 -0.47 -4.40 -0.08
N ALA A 52 -1.19 -4.07 0.97
CA ALA A 52 -2.42 -3.31 0.85
C ALA A 52 -2.49 -2.12 1.83
N VAL A 53 -3.36 -1.18 1.49
CA VAL A 53 -3.78 -0.08 2.37
C VAL A 53 -5.25 -0.25 2.66
N HIS A 54 -5.61 -0.13 3.93
CA HIS A 54 -6.99 -0.18 4.40
C HIS A 54 -7.39 1.14 5.05
N ALA A 55 -8.61 1.60 4.76
CA ALA A 55 -9.26 2.65 5.51
C ALA A 55 -10.24 2.01 6.50
N VAL A 56 -10.00 2.20 7.79
CA VAL A 56 -10.79 1.63 8.90
C VAL A 56 -11.53 2.77 9.58
N ASP A 57 -12.84 2.68 9.66
CA ASP A 57 -13.68 3.68 10.31
C ASP A 57 -13.65 3.55 11.84
N HIS A 58 -14.33 4.48 12.54
CA HIS A 58 -14.46 4.46 14.01
C HIS A 58 -15.04 3.14 14.56
N GLY A 59 -15.92 2.47 13.82
CA GLY A 59 -16.55 1.19 14.20
C GLY A 59 -15.63 -0.02 14.00
N GLY A 60 -14.52 0.15 13.29
CA GLY A 60 -13.62 -0.93 12.89
C GLY A 60 -14.00 -1.59 11.57
N GLU A 61 -14.90 -0.97 10.79
CA GLU A 61 -15.25 -1.44 9.46
C GLU A 61 -14.21 -0.97 8.44
N ILE A 62 -13.79 -1.86 7.54
CA ILE A 62 -12.90 -1.52 6.43
C ILE A 62 -13.75 -0.91 5.32
N VAL A 63 -13.73 0.42 5.22
CA VAL A 63 -14.53 1.21 4.27
C VAL A 63 -13.84 1.48 2.95
N GLY A 64 -12.59 1.06 2.81
CA GLY A 64 -11.83 1.15 1.57
C GLY A 64 -10.55 0.33 1.61
N THR A 65 -10.16 -0.21 0.47
CA THR A 65 -8.93 -0.99 0.31
C THR A 65 -8.27 -0.68 -1.02
N TYR A 66 -6.94 -0.54 -1.00
CA TYR A 66 -6.09 -0.45 -2.17
C TYR A 66 -5.04 -1.55 -2.10
N ASP A 67 -4.86 -2.31 -3.16
CA ASP A 67 -3.79 -3.29 -3.31
C ASP A 67 -2.68 -2.69 -4.17
N LYS A 68 -1.46 -2.72 -3.67
CA LYS A 68 -0.28 -2.23 -4.39
C LYS A 68 -0.19 -2.86 -5.78
N SER A 69 -0.10 -2.02 -6.81
CA SER A 69 -0.10 -2.46 -8.20
C SER A 69 1.31 -2.70 -8.75
N HIS A 70 2.26 -1.81 -8.43
CA HIS A 70 3.66 -1.96 -8.80
C HIS A 70 4.46 -2.64 -7.68
N LEU A 71 4.75 -3.91 -7.88
CA LEU A 71 5.51 -4.71 -6.92
C LEU A 71 7.01 -4.51 -7.11
N LEU A 72 7.75 -4.44 -6.00
CA LEU A 72 9.20 -4.33 -5.99
C LEU A 72 9.83 -5.68 -6.40
N PRO A 73 10.55 -5.74 -7.54
CA PRO A 73 11.29 -6.93 -7.92
C PRO A 73 12.29 -7.35 -6.85
N PHE A 74 12.41 -8.65 -6.60
CA PHE A 74 13.24 -9.28 -5.56
C PHE A 74 12.88 -8.93 -4.11
N GLY A 75 12.05 -7.92 -3.88
CA GLY A 75 11.50 -7.58 -2.57
C GLY A 75 10.14 -8.25 -2.34
N GLU A 76 9.19 -8.01 -3.22
CA GLU A 76 7.81 -8.46 -3.09
C GLU A 76 7.49 -9.66 -4.00
N TYR A 77 8.25 -9.86 -5.06
CA TYR A 77 8.18 -11.05 -5.92
C TYR A 77 9.53 -11.37 -6.54
N VAL A 78 9.71 -12.61 -6.98
CA VAL A 78 10.93 -13.06 -7.68
C VAL A 78 10.66 -13.15 -9.18
N PRO A 79 11.22 -12.22 -9.99
CA PRO A 79 11.12 -12.31 -11.45
C PRO A 79 11.73 -13.62 -11.96
N LEU A 80 11.16 -14.20 -13.03
CA LEU A 80 11.67 -15.43 -13.64
C LEU A 80 11.96 -16.57 -12.63
N ARG A 81 11.14 -16.70 -11.60
CA ARG A 81 11.31 -17.63 -10.47
C ARG A 81 11.72 -19.03 -10.89
N SER A 82 11.06 -19.60 -11.93
CA SER A 82 11.35 -20.94 -12.44
C SER A 82 12.78 -21.10 -12.99
N PHE A 83 13.33 -20.05 -13.56
CA PHE A 83 14.71 -20.02 -14.07
C PHE A 83 15.72 -19.80 -12.93
N LEU A 84 15.48 -18.81 -12.08
CA LEU A 84 16.38 -18.47 -10.96
C LEU A 84 16.48 -19.61 -9.93
N ARG A 85 15.38 -20.35 -9.71
CA ARG A 85 15.40 -21.53 -8.83
C ARG A 85 16.33 -22.64 -9.36
N ARG A 86 16.45 -22.79 -10.70
CA ARG A 86 17.43 -23.72 -11.29
C ARG A 86 18.87 -23.30 -11.07
N LEU A 87 19.13 -22.02 -10.84
CA LEU A 87 20.44 -21.46 -10.52
C LEU A 87 20.71 -21.38 -9.02
N GLY A 88 19.86 -21.93 -8.16
CA GLY A 88 20.01 -21.91 -6.71
C GLY A 88 19.64 -20.59 -6.04
N VAL A 89 19.04 -19.65 -6.77
CA VAL A 89 18.57 -18.38 -6.20
C VAL A 89 17.17 -18.59 -5.64
N GLU A 90 17.06 -18.79 -4.33
CA GLU A 90 15.75 -19.05 -3.70
C GLU A 90 15.33 -17.76 -3.13
N ARG A 91 15.50 -16.78 -2.80
CA ARG A 91 14.81 -15.63 -2.20
C ARG A 91 15.76 -14.60 -1.57
N ILE A 92 15.56 -13.37 -1.92
CA ILE A 92 16.33 -12.28 -1.32
C ILE A 92 15.54 -11.58 -0.21
N ALA A 93 14.20 -11.66 -0.22
CA ALA A 93 13.35 -11.04 0.79
C ALA A 93 12.72 -12.04 1.77
N ALA A 94 12.74 -11.69 3.05
CA ALA A 94 12.11 -12.45 4.12
C ALA A 94 10.58 -12.27 4.08
N GLY A 95 9.85 -13.29 3.73
CA GLY A 95 8.39 -13.33 3.76
C GLY A 95 7.82 -14.65 3.22
N GLN A 96 6.57 -14.97 3.49
CA GLN A 96 5.96 -16.29 3.19
C GLN A 96 5.26 -16.37 1.82
N GLY A 97 5.79 -15.89 0.74
CA GLY A 97 5.19 -16.00 -0.60
C GLY A 97 5.42 -14.72 -1.39
N ASP A 98 5.20 -14.78 -2.71
CA ASP A 98 5.18 -13.58 -3.52
C ASP A 98 3.88 -12.83 -3.27
N PHE A 99 3.98 -11.52 -3.16
CA PHE A 99 2.79 -10.67 -3.21
C PHE A 99 2.18 -10.73 -4.61
N GLN A 100 0.87 -10.55 -4.67
CA GLN A 100 0.15 -10.34 -5.92
C GLN A 100 0.04 -8.85 -6.21
N ALA A 101 0.14 -8.49 -7.48
CA ALA A 101 -0.14 -7.12 -7.90
C ALA A 101 -1.64 -6.83 -7.83
N GLY A 102 -1.98 -5.60 -7.43
CA GLY A 102 -3.32 -5.06 -7.55
C GLY A 102 -3.72 -4.78 -9.00
N VAL A 103 -4.94 -4.32 -9.18
CA VAL A 103 -5.54 -4.07 -10.52
C VAL A 103 -5.02 -2.82 -11.23
N GLY A 104 -4.17 -2.05 -10.58
CA GLY A 104 -3.65 -0.76 -11.08
C GLY A 104 -3.94 0.38 -10.13
N THR A 105 -3.46 1.58 -10.50
CA THR A 105 -3.68 2.80 -9.73
C THR A 105 -5.17 3.15 -9.74
N THR A 106 -5.76 3.29 -8.56
CA THR A 106 -7.18 3.60 -8.39
C THR A 106 -7.39 4.77 -7.45
N THR A 107 -8.47 5.51 -7.67
CA THR A 107 -8.93 6.56 -6.76
C THR A 107 -9.97 5.97 -5.81
N LEU A 108 -9.77 6.14 -4.50
CA LEU A 108 -10.73 5.72 -3.48
C LEU A 108 -11.62 6.88 -3.07
N SER A 109 -12.93 6.63 -3.08
CA SER A 109 -13.94 7.51 -2.50
C SER A 109 -14.23 7.07 -1.08
N LEU A 110 -13.64 7.75 -0.10
CA LEU A 110 -13.76 7.45 1.33
C LEU A 110 -14.77 8.39 2.00
N PRO A 111 -15.60 7.90 2.94
CA PRO A 111 -16.58 8.72 3.64
C PRO A 111 -15.95 9.96 4.31
N GLY A 112 -16.48 11.14 4.02
CA GLY A 112 -16.01 12.40 4.63
C GLY A 112 -14.66 12.94 4.15
N LEU A 113 -14.02 12.29 3.15
CA LEU A 113 -12.79 12.77 2.53
C LEU A 113 -12.98 13.03 1.03
N PRO A 114 -12.24 14.00 0.46
CA PRO A 114 -12.15 14.11 -1.00
C PRO A 114 -11.57 12.82 -1.60
N PRO A 115 -11.90 12.48 -2.86
CA PRO A 115 -11.35 11.31 -3.55
C PRO A 115 -9.81 11.31 -3.50
N VAL A 116 -9.22 10.18 -3.08
CA VAL A 116 -7.79 10.01 -2.84
C VAL A 116 -7.17 8.96 -3.75
N GLY A 117 -6.06 9.30 -4.39
CA GLY A 117 -5.19 8.32 -5.06
C GLY A 117 -4.20 7.74 -4.05
N ILE A 118 -4.22 6.43 -3.87
CA ILE A 118 -3.33 5.73 -2.94
C ILE A 118 -2.11 5.21 -3.70
N LEU A 119 -0.94 5.38 -3.10
CA LEU A 119 0.34 4.86 -3.57
C LEU A 119 1.06 4.16 -2.42
N VAL A 120 1.67 3.02 -2.68
CA VAL A 120 2.45 2.30 -1.69
C VAL A 120 3.91 2.32 -2.05
N CYS A 121 4.74 2.89 -1.16
CA CYS A 121 6.19 2.93 -1.28
C CYS A 121 6.63 3.52 -2.64
N TYR A 122 7.40 2.77 -3.41
CA TYR A 122 8.02 3.22 -4.64
C TYR A 122 7.05 3.45 -5.81
N GLU A 123 5.78 3.16 -5.68
CA GLU A 123 4.78 3.53 -6.69
C GLU A 123 4.79 5.03 -7.01
N ALA A 124 5.21 5.86 -6.07
CA ALA A 124 5.39 7.29 -6.26
C ALA A 124 6.50 7.69 -7.25
N ILE A 125 7.37 6.76 -7.67
CA ILE A 125 8.48 7.11 -8.57
C ILE A 125 8.09 7.14 -10.05
N PHE A 126 6.98 6.51 -10.44
CA PHE A 126 6.60 6.33 -11.85
C PHE A 126 5.86 7.56 -12.41
N PRO A 127 6.45 8.30 -13.39
CA PRO A 127 5.78 9.43 -14.03
C PRO A 127 4.56 8.96 -14.82
N GLY A 128 3.44 9.70 -14.70
CA GLY A 128 2.21 9.39 -15.42
C GLY A 128 1.43 8.16 -14.95
N GLU A 129 1.90 7.47 -13.88
CA GLU A 129 1.26 6.25 -13.38
C GLU A 129 0.73 6.40 -11.95
N VAL A 130 0.82 7.60 -11.38
CA VAL A 130 0.38 7.88 -10.00
C VAL A 130 -1.11 8.27 -9.90
N VAL A 131 -1.75 8.50 -11.04
CA VAL A 131 -3.17 8.84 -11.13
C VAL A 131 -3.84 7.86 -12.08
N GLY A 132 -4.91 7.21 -11.62
CA GLY A 132 -5.71 6.30 -12.44
C GLY A 132 -6.51 7.03 -13.52
N GLU A 133 -6.78 6.35 -14.64
CA GLU A 133 -7.51 6.92 -15.77
C GLU A 133 -9.01 7.14 -15.51
N ALA A 134 -9.62 6.31 -14.64
CA ALA A 134 -11.07 6.30 -14.45
C ALA A 134 -11.59 7.53 -13.69
N GLU A 135 -10.90 7.94 -12.64
CA GLU A 135 -11.29 9.08 -11.81
C GLU A 135 -10.04 9.79 -11.30
N ARG A 136 -9.96 11.11 -11.56
CA ARG A 136 -8.84 11.91 -11.07
C ARG A 136 -9.00 12.21 -9.57
N PRO A 137 -8.03 11.84 -8.72
CA PRO A 137 -8.08 12.12 -7.30
C PRO A 137 -7.94 13.63 -7.03
N ARG A 138 -8.40 14.07 -5.87
CA ARG A 138 -8.22 15.43 -5.36
C ARG A 138 -6.91 15.60 -4.61
N TRP A 139 -6.32 14.51 -4.15
CA TRP A 139 -5.03 14.45 -3.47
C TRP A 139 -4.45 13.05 -3.59
N LEU A 140 -3.12 12.96 -3.43
CA LEU A 140 -2.39 11.70 -3.40
C LEU A 140 -1.93 11.39 -1.99
N LEU A 141 -1.97 10.12 -1.62
CA LEU A 141 -1.46 9.61 -0.35
C LEU A 141 -0.47 8.49 -0.62
N ASN A 142 0.78 8.69 -0.23
CA ASN A 142 1.83 7.67 -0.30
C ASN A 142 2.16 7.14 1.09
N LEU A 143 1.86 5.87 1.32
CA LEU A 143 2.30 5.16 2.51
C LEU A 143 3.62 4.46 2.19
N THR A 144 4.65 4.70 2.98
CA THR A 144 5.98 4.12 2.72
C THR A 144 6.68 3.68 4.00
N ASN A 145 7.59 2.74 3.86
CA ASN A 145 8.52 2.33 4.90
C ASN A 145 9.96 2.46 4.36
N ASP A 146 10.56 3.62 4.56
CA ASP A 146 11.90 3.91 4.08
C ASP A 146 13.00 3.20 4.89
N ALA A 147 12.67 2.45 5.95
CA ALA A 147 13.65 1.69 6.73
C ALA A 147 14.40 0.66 5.90
N TRP A 148 13.82 0.19 4.79
CA TRP A 148 14.47 -0.71 3.84
C TRP A 148 15.74 -0.12 3.18
N PHE A 149 15.82 1.20 3.05
CA PHE A 149 16.98 1.89 2.48
C PHE A 149 18.13 2.07 3.48
N GLY A 150 17.91 1.82 4.78
CA GLY A 150 18.88 2.05 5.83
C GLY A 150 19.38 3.50 5.86
N HIS A 151 20.65 3.69 6.27
CA HIS A 151 21.28 5.01 6.33
C HIS A 151 21.96 5.35 5.00
N THR A 152 21.17 5.48 3.93
CA THR A 152 21.63 5.82 2.58
C THR A 152 20.93 7.08 2.06
N GLU A 153 21.26 7.50 0.83
CA GLU A 153 20.55 8.57 0.13
C GLU A 153 19.16 8.16 -0.37
N GLY A 154 18.80 6.88 -0.30
CA GLY A 154 17.53 6.33 -0.79
C GLY A 154 16.29 7.05 -0.27
N PRO A 155 16.12 7.26 1.04
CA PRO A 155 14.95 7.98 1.59
C PRO A 155 14.81 9.40 1.04
N TYR A 156 15.92 10.13 0.90
CA TYR A 156 15.93 11.51 0.39
C TYR A 156 15.56 11.56 -1.09
N GLN A 157 16.10 10.63 -1.90
CA GLN A 157 15.76 10.52 -3.31
C GLN A 157 14.29 10.12 -3.51
N HIS A 158 13.80 9.16 -2.75
CA HIS A 158 12.42 8.72 -2.78
C HIS A 158 11.45 9.85 -2.38
N PHE A 159 11.79 10.63 -1.37
CA PHE A 159 11.03 11.84 -1.00
C PHE A 159 11.06 12.91 -2.10
N ALA A 160 12.21 13.14 -2.72
CA ALA A 160 12.32 14.10 -3.84
C ALA A 160 11.44 13.69 -5.02
N MET A 161 11.39 12.41 -5.37
CA MET A 161 10.51 11.88 -6.42
C MET A 161 9.03 12.13 -6.10
N SER A 162 8.61 11.93 -4.85
CA SER A 162 7.23 12.21 -4.42
C SER A 162 6.87 13.70 -4.61
N ARG A 163 7.81 14.62 -4.34
CA ARG A 163 7.63 16.06 -4.58
C ARG A 163 7.48 16.36 -6.08
N VAL A 164 8.25 15.68 -6.93
CA VAL A 164 8.13 15.82 -8.38
C VAL A 164 6.73 15.37 -8.84
N ARG A 165 6.24 14.24 -8.34
CA ARG A 165 4.87 13.77 -8.66
C ARG A 165 3.80 14.79 -8.26
N ALA A 166 3.91 15.38 -7.06
CA ALA A 166 2.99 16.42 -6.63
C ALA A 166 2.96 17.62 -7.62
N THR A 167 4.13 18.00 -8.11
CA THR A 167 4.27 19.12 -9.07
C THR A 167 3.72 18.76 -10.45
N GLU A 168 4.04 17.58 -10.96
CA GLU A 168 3.58 17.11 -12.28
C GLU A 168 2.06 16.96 -12.32
N GLU A 169 1.49 16.39 -11.26
CA GLU A 169 0.05 16.20 -11.19
C GLU A 169 -0.70 17.47 -10.76
N GLY A 170 -0.04 18.45 -10.17
CA GLY A 170 -0.67 19.70 -9.72
C GLY A 170 -1.72 19.48 -8.62
N ILE A 171 -1.58 18.44 -7.82
CA ILE A 171 -2.50 18.10 -6.71
C ILE A 171 -1.73 17.89 -5.40
N PRO A 172 -2.37 18.12 -4.22
CA PRO A 172 -1.75 17.89 -2.93
C PRO A 172 -1.26 16.44 -2.79
N PHE A 173 -0.09 16.28 -2.18
CA PHE A 173 0.55 14.99 -1.96
C PHE A 173 0.92 14.85 -0.49
N VAL A 174 0.35 13.85 0.18
CA VAL A 174 0.68 13.48 1.57
C VAL A 174 1.54 12.24 1.54
N ARG A 175 2.64 12.26 2.28
CA ARG A 175 3.54 11.11 2.44
C ARG A 175 3.74 10.80 3.92
N VAL A 176 3.69 9.51 4.26
CA VAL A 176 3.87 8.99 5.63
C VAL A 176 4.87 7.84 5.61
#